data_06cebec2df43127d10552910839aebc0
#
_entry.id   06cebec2df43127d10552910839aebc0
#
_cell.length_a   1.000
_cell.length_b   1.000
_cell.length_c   1.000
_cell.angle_alpha   90.00
_cell.angle_beta   90.00
_cell.angle_gamma   90.00
#
_symmetry.space_group_name_H-M   'P 1'
#
loop_
_entity.id
_entity.type
_entity.pdbx_description
1 polymer ?
#
loop_
_entity_poly.entity_id
_entity_poly.type
_entity_poly.pdbx_seq_one_letter_code
_entity_poly.pdbx_strand_id
1 'polypeptide(L)'
;MGHIETLLERYPVLAGQEAEIRAAGELLSARVKAGGKLLTCGNGGSASDAEHVVGELMKNFWIQRKIPQEMEQRLESVGAQDLVGRLHGAIPAISLNSQTTLLTALLNDVDPALVFSQQVYGYGKEGDALLAFSTAPHTENVYNAVRVAKALGVATVLVCGKDGGATAEIADVAIHLPADVTFKIQELTLPTYHILCALMEQAVFG
;
A
#
# COMPACT_ATOMS: atom_id res chain seq x y z
N MET A 1 -21.21 -12.21 1.17
CA MET A 1 -21.07 -10.82 0.70
C MET A 1 -19.60 -10.57 0.52
N GLY A 2 -19.16 -10.05 -0.61
CA GLY A 2 -17.74 -9.79 -0.86
C GLY A 2 -17.27 -8.53 -0.11
N HIS A 3 -15.96 -8.36 -0.02
CA HIS A 3 -15.36 -7.21 0.68
C HIS A 3 -15.76 -5.86 0.06
N ILE A 4 -15.84 -5.78 -1.28
CA ILE A 4 -16.21 -4.55 -1.99
C ILE A 4 -17.69 -4.22 -1.76
N GLU A 5 -18.58 -5.19 -1.83
CA GLU A 5 -20.00 -5.02 -1.54
C GLU A 5 -20.21 -4.48 -0.11
N THR A 6 -19.47 -5.03 0.86
CA THR A 6 -19.49 -4.54 2.26
C THR A 6 -19.00 -3.09 2.36
N LEU A 7 -17.97 -2.70 1.59
CA LEU A 7 -17.49 -1.32 1.52
C LEU A 7 -18.59 -0.39 0.99
N LEU A 8 -19.20 -0.74 -0.14
CA LEU A 8 -20.16 0.11 -0.81
C LEU A 8 -21.48 0.26 -0.03
N GLU A 9 -21.90 -0.77 0.73
CA GLU A 9 -23.01 -0.64 1.67
C GLU A 9 -22.74 0.38 2.78
N ARG A 10 -21.52 0.37 3.34
CA ARG A 10 -21.11 1.28 4.42
C ARG A 10 -20.80 2.68 3.92
N TYR A 11 -20.29 2.78 2.69
CA TYR A 11 -19.85 4.02 2.05
C TYR A 11 -20.44 4.16 0.64
N PRO A 12 -21.75 4.39 0.50
CA PRO A 12 -22.40 4.48 -0.82
C PRO A 12 -21.80 5.55 -1.72
N VAL A 13 -21.16 6.57 -1.14
CA VAL A 13 -20.46 7.64 -1.87
C VAL A 13 -19.32 7.11 -2.75
N LEU A 14 -18.77 5.92 -2.45
CA LEU A 14 -17.72 5.25 -3.22
C LEU A 14 -18.26 4.35 -4.34
N ALA A 15 -19.57 4.28 -4.57
CA ALA A 15 -20.14 3.40 -5.60
C ALA A 15 -19.63 3.72 -7.01
N GLY A 16 -19.35 4.99 -7.30
CA GLY A 16 -18.78 5.40 -8.59
C GLY A 16 -17.32 4.95 -8.80
N GLN A 17 -16.61 4.52 -7.76
CA GLN A 17 -15.21 4.08 -7.76
C GLN A 17 -15.06 2.55 -7.69
N GLU A 18 -16.16 1.79 -7.74
CA GLU A 18 -16.11 0.33 -7.63
C GLU A 18 -15.15 -0.32 -8.61
N ALA A 19 -15.18 0.10 -9.88
CA ALA A 19 -14.33 -0.46 -10.93
C ALA A 19 -12.83 -0.21 -10.65
N GLU A 20 -12.48 1.00 -10.21
CA GLU A 20 -11.10 1.38 -9.87
C GLU A 20 -10.62 0.61 -8.62
N ILE A 21 -11.46 0.50 -7.58
CA ILE A 21 -11.16 -0.23 -6.35
C ILE A 21 -10.95 -1.72 -6.66
N ARG A 22 -11.80 -2.30 -7.51
CA ARG A 22 -11.68 -3.70 -7.94
C ARG A 22 -10.39 -3.93 -8.72
N ALA A 23 -10.09 -3.10 -9.71
CA ALA A 23 -8.85 -3.18 -10.49
C ALA A 23 -7.60 -3.04 -9.62
N ALA A 24 -7.58 -2.08 -8.69
CA ALA A 24 -6.49 -1.91 -7.73
C ALA A 24 -6.33 -3.14 -6.82
N GLY A 25 -7.44 -3.66 -6.29
CA GLY A 25 -7.43 -4.87 -5.47
C GLY A 25 -6.90 -6.10 -6.20
N GLU A 26 -7.32 -6.31 -7.45
CA GLU A 26 -6.84 -7.40 -8.31
C GLU A 26 -5.33 -7.26 -8.60
N LEU A 27 -4.87 -6.06 -8.98
CA LEU A 27 -3.46 -5.79 -9.26
C LEU A 27 -2.58 -6.05 -8.04
N LEU A 28 -2.92 -5.44 -6.90
CA LEU A 28 -2.15 -5.59 -5.65
C LEU A 28 -2.16 -7.05 -5.16
N SER A 29 -3.33 -7.70 -5.17
CA SER A 29 -3.47 -9.11 -4.78
C SER A 29 -2.62 -10.05 -5.63
N ALA A 30 -2.59 -9.83 -6.94
CA ALA A 30 -1.77 -10.63 -7.86
C ALA A 30 -0.27 -10.50 -7.52
N ARG A 31 0.21 -9.28 -7.21
CA ARG A 31 1.62 -9.04 -6.87
C ARG A 31 2.02 -9.72 -5.55
N VAL A 32 1.25 -9.50 -4.49
CA VAL A 32 1.57 -10.09 -3.18
C VAL A 32 1.41 -11.62 -3.17
N LYS A 33 0.44 -12.16 -3.90
CA LYS A 33 0.27 -13.61 -4.07
C LYS A 33 1.43 -14.26 -4.82
N ALA A 34 2.05 -13.54 -5.75
CA ALA A 34 3.25 -13.97 -6.46
C ALA A 34 4.54 -13.83 -5.63
N GLY A 35 4.47 -13.37 -4.38
CA GLY A 35 5.61 -13.20 -3.48
C GLY A 35 6.27 -11.81 -3.55
N GLY A 36 5.69 -10.88 -4.29
CA GLY A 36 6.10 -9.48 -4.27
C GLY A 36 5.78 -8.79 -2.94
N LYS A 37 6.49 -7.69 -2.65
CA LYS A 37 6.20 -6.83 -1.50
C LYS A 37 5.44 -5.59 -1.91
N LEU A 38 4.77 -4.96 -0.94
CA LEU A 38 4.14 -3.67 -1.11
C LEU A 38 5.04 -2.56 -0.57
N LEU A 39 5.28 -1.53 -1.37
CA LEU A 39 5.82 -0.25 -0.92
C LEU A 39 4.67 0.74 -0.78
N THR A 40 4.70 1.60 0.24
CA THR A 40 3.67 2.62 0.46
C THR A 40 4.29 4.00 0.67
N CYS A 41 3.67 5.06 0.17
CA CYS A 41 4.11 6.43 0.40
C CYS A 41 2.96 7.44 0.36
N GLY A 42 3.16 8.57 1.04
CA GLY A 42 2.26 9.70 1.05
C GLY A 42 2.80 10.82 1.93
N ASN A 43 2.22 12.00 1.89
CA ASN A 43 2.65 13.15 2.69
C ASN A 43 1.62 13.49 3.77
N GLY A 44 2.08 13.99 4.93
CA GLY A 44 1.20 14.44 6.02
C GLY A 44 0.27 13.33 6.51
N GLY A 45 -1.06 13.55 6.45
CA GLY A 45 -2.04 12.51 6.82
C GLY A 45 -1.94 11.25 5.95
N SER A 46 -1.64 11.40 4.66
CA SER A 46 -1.40 10.27 3.77
C SER A 46 -0.13 9.46 4.12
N ALA A 47 0.82 10.04 4.87
CA ALA A 47 1.93 9.28 5.44
C ALA A 47 1.45 8.31 6.52
N SER A 48 0.50 8.75 7.37
CA SER A 48 -0.12 7.90 8.37
C SER A 48 -0.95 6.78 7.73
N ASP A 49 -1.66 7.06 6.63
CA ASP A 49 -2.36 6.05 5.84
C ASP A 49 -1.40 5.00 5.27
N ALA A 50 -0.27 5.44 4.72
CA ALA A 50 0.78 4.58 4.18
C ALA A 50 1.38 3.65 5.25
N GLU A 51 1.63 4.15 6.46
CA GLU A 51 2.11 3.36 7.59
C GLU A 51 1.04 2.40 8.14
N HIS A 52 -0.23 2.84 8.18
CA HIS A 52 -1.34 2.01 8.63
C HIS A 52 -1.53 0.78 7.74
N VAL A 53 -1.46 0.95 6.41
CA VAL A 53 -1.48 -0.19 5.45
C VAL A 53 -0.42 -1.24 5.80
N VAL A 54 0.81 -0.81 6.10
CA VAL A 54 1.89 -1.73 6.49
C VAL A 54 1.51 -2.48 7.77
N GLY A 55 0.94 -1.79 8.76
CA GLY A 55 0.46 -2.41 10.00
C GLY A 55 -0.56 -3.52 9.74
N GLU A 56 -1.51 -3.30 8.82
CA GLU A 56 -2.54 -4.29 8.49
C GLU A 56 -2.01 -5.47 7.68
N LEU A 57 -0.99 -5.26 6.85
CA LEU A 57 -0.41 -6.32 6.04
C LEU A 57 0.59 -7.19 6.80
N MET A 58 1.32 -6.64 7.76
CA MET A 58 2.38 -7.32 8.49
C MET A 58 1.89 -8.16 9.68
N LYS A 59 0.60 -8.10 10.04
CA LYS A 59 -0.06 -8.87 11.12
C LYS A 59 -1.46 -9.33 10.69
N ASN A 60 -2.16 -10.09 11.53
CA ASN A 60 -3.58 -10.39 11.31
C ASN A 60 -4.39 -9.09 11.14
N PHE A 61 -5.26 -9.07 10.14
CA PHE A 61 -6.21 -7.99 9.91
C PHE A 61 -7.65 -8.53 9.99
N TRP A 62 -8.15 -9.13 8.93
CA TRP A 62 -9.49 -9.72 8.86
C TRP A 62 -9.48 -11.23 9.10
N ILE A 63 -8.42 -11.90 8.65
CA ILE A 63 -8.21 -13.33 8.76
C ILE A 63 -7.14 -13.61 9.84
N GLN A 64 -7.32 -14.69 10.60
CA GLN A 64 -6.26 -15.18 11.48
C GLN A 64 -5.21 -15.90 10.64
N ARG A 65 -4.06 -15.28 10.47
CA ARG A 65 -2.97 -15.77 9.63
C ARG A 65 -1.98 -16.58 10.43
N LYS A 66 -1.83 -17.85 10.10
CA LYS A 66 -0.77 -18.69 10.68
C LYS A 66 0.51 -18.54 9.85
N ILE A 67 1.65 -18.70 10.50
CA ILE A 67 2.93 -18.85 9.80
C ILE A 67 2.95 -20.20 9.07
N PRO A 68 3.70 -20.34 7.95
CA PRO A 68 3.84 -21.62 7.26
C PRO A 68 4.47 -22.70 8.15
N GLN A 69 4.04 -23.95 7.99
CA GLN A 69 4.57 -25.10 8.75
C GLN A 69 6.12 -25.21 8.64
N GLU A 70 6.67 -24.91 7.48
CA GLU A 70 8.13 -24.88 7.29
C GLU A 70 8.81 -23.89 8.22
N MET A 71 8.19 -22.71 8.45
CA MET A 71 8.71 -21.71 9.38
C MET A 71 8.57 -22.17 10.84
N GLU A 72 7.49 -22.87 11.19
CA GLU A 72 7.34 -23.50 12.52
C GLU A 72 8.51 -24.45 12.80
N GLN A 73 8.80 -25.36 11.86
CA GLN A 73 9.92 -26.30 11.97
C GLN A 73 11.29 -25.60 12.07
N ARG A 74 11.49 -24.51 11.32
CA ARG A 74 12.71 -23.70 11.42
C ARG A 74 12.86 -23.06 12.82
N LEU A 75 11.77 -22.52 13.38
CA LEU A 75 11.77 -21.96 14.74
C LEU A 75 12.12 -23.04 15.78
N GLU A 76 11.53 -24.21 15.68
CA GLU A 76 11.82 -25.36 16.55
C GLU A 76 13.31 -25.76 16.48
N SER A 77 13.88 -25.79 15.27
CA SER A 77 15.28 -26.19 15.06
C SER A 77 16.31 -25.26 15.71
N VAL A 78 15.92 -24.00 16.00
CA VAL A 78 16.76 -23.01 16.68
C VAL A 78 16.36 -22.77 18.14
N GLY A 79 15.45 -23.60 18.69
CA GLY A 79 14.99 -23.50 20.08
C GLY A 79 14.00 -22.36 20.35
N ALA A 80 13.30 -21.86 19.30
CA ALA A 80 12.35 -20.76 19.36
C ALA A 80 10.88 -21.23 19.24
N GLN A 81 10.56 -22.46 19.68
CA GLN A 81 9.22 -23.02 19.61
C GLN A 81 8.16 -22.20 20.38
N ASP A 82 8.56 -21.42 21.37
CA ASP A 82 7.69 -20.51 22.12
C ASP A 82 7.10 -19.38 21.26
N LEU A 83 7.64 -19.13 20.06
CA LEU A 83 7.14 -18.17 19.08
C LEU A 83 6.08 -18.77 18.14
N VAL A 84 5.99 -20.10 18.06
CA VAL A 84 4.96 -20.78 17.27
C VAL A 84 3.58 -20.44 17.82
N GLY A 85 2.67 -20.02 16.94
CA GLY A 85 1.33 -19.54 17.33
C GLY A 85 1.26 -18.10 17.88
N ARG A 86 2.40 -17.45 18.10
CA ARG A 86 2.49 -16.03 18.50
C ARG A 86 2.85 -15.11 17.33
N LEU A 87 3.63 -15.61 16.37
CA LEU A 87 3.87 -14.91 15.11
C LEU A 87 2.69 -15.08 14.17
N HIS A 88 2.41 -14.04 13.39
CA HIS A 88 1.38 -14.04 12.37
C HIS A 88 1.99 -14.19 10.98
N GLY A 89 1.26 -14.83 10.07
CA GLY A 89 1.58 -14.76 8.65
C GLY A 89 1.53 -13.31 8.18
N ALA A 90 2.53 -12.90 7.40
CA ALA A 90 2.69 -11.52 6.96
C ALA A 90 2.73 -11.41 5.44
N ILE A 91 2.17 -10.32 4.91
CA ILE A 91 2.42 -9.85 3.55
C ILE A 91 3.54 -8.82 3.65
N PRO A 92 4.69 -9.03 3.01
CA PRO A 92 5.81 -8.10 3.10
C PRO A 92 5.41 -6.70 2.63
N ALA A 93 5.52 -5.71 3.50
CA ALA A 93 5.19 -4.31 3.18
C ALA A 93 6.16 -3.35 3.88
N ILE A 94 6.50 -2.25 3.20
CA ILE A 94 7.42 -1.22 3.70
C ILE A 94 6.80 0.16 3.45
N SER A 95 6.63 0.94 4.52
CA SER A 95 6.33 2.37 4.37
C SER A 95 7.61 3.15 4.12
N LEU A 96 7.62 3.89 3.01
CA LEU A 96 8.71 4.80 2.66
C LEU A 96 8.71 6.06 3.56
N ASN A 97 7.71 6.22 4.42
CA ASN A 97 7.61 7.29 5.42
C ASN A 97 8.33 6.97 6.73
N SER A 98 8.56 5.69 7.03
CA SER A 98 9.08 5.26 8.35
C SER A 98 10.61 5.34 8.47
N GLN A 99 11.33 5.72 7.41
CA GLN A 99 12.80 5.76 7.38
C GLN A 99 13.31 7.16 7.77
N THR A 100 13.04 7.60 8.99
CA THR A 100 13.28 8.99 9.46
C THR A 100 14.68 9.52 9.15
N THR A 101 15.73 8.74 9.43
CA THR A 101 17.12 9.16 9.17
C THR A 101 17.37 9.35 7.67
N LEU A 102 16.90 8.42 6.83
CA LEU A 102 17.06 8.52 5.39
C LEU A 102 16.24 9.69 4.82
N LEU A 103 15.01 9.87 5.29
CA LEU A 103 14.17 11.00 4.87
C LEU A 103 14.85 12.33 5.18
N THR A 104 15.35 12.52 6.41
CA THR A 104 16.01 13.78 6.79
C THR A 104 17.32 14.01 6.02
N ALA A 105 18.09 12.96 5.73
CA ALA A 105 19.28 13.05 4.91
C ALA A 105 18.93 13.48 3.47
N LEU A 106 17.92 12.86 2.85
CA LEU A 106 17.48 13.22 1.51
C LEU A 106 16.94 14.66 1.43
N LEU A 107 16.19 15.08 2.46
CA LEU A 107 15.67 16.45 2.54
C LEU A 107 16.79 17.51 2.65
N ASN A 108 17.88 17.21 3.36
CA ASN A 108 18.96 18.14 3.62
C ASN A 108 20.09 18.10 2.59
N ASP A 109 20.46 16.90 2.15
CA ASP A 109 21.70 16.68 1.39
C ASP A 109 21.46 16.47 -0.12
N VAL A 110 20.22 16.15 -0.53
CA VAL A 110 19.91 15.77 -1.91
C VAL A 110 18.80 16.66 -2.50
N ASP A 111 17.56 16.19 -2.42
CA ASP A 111 16.39 16.87 -2.99
C ASP A 111 15.10 16.36 -2.32
N PRO A 112 14.26 17.22 -1.73
CA PRO A 112 12.96 16.87 -1.19
C PRO A 112 12.03 16.13 -2.17
N ALA A 113 12.15 16.41 -3.47
CA ALA A 113 11.35 15.74 -4.50
C ALA A 113 11.73 14.26 -4.71
N LEU A 114 12.87 13.82 -4.16
CA LEU A 114 13.38 12.46 -4.34
C LEU A 114 13.20 11.54 -3.11
N VAL A 115 12.60 12.03 -2.03
CA VAL A 115 12.52 11.29 -0.76
C VAL A 115 11.87 9.91 -0.88
N PHE A 116 10.87 9.74 -1.73
CA PHE A 116 10.22 8.45 -1.98
C PHE A 116 10.86 7.71 -3.16
N SER A 117 11.18 8.41 -4.23
CA SER A 117 11.76 7.80 -5.44
C SER A 117 13.11 7.15 -5.19
N GLN A 118 13.97 7.74 -4.34
CA GLN A 118 15.24 7.12 -3.93
C GLN A 118 15.01 5.80 -3.19
N GLN A 119 13.98 5.72 -2.35
CA GLN A 119 13.64 4.50 -1.62
C GLN A 119 12.98 3.46 -2.54
N VAL A 120 12.12 3.89 -3.47
CA VAL A 120 11.58 2.99 -4.51
C VAL A 120 12.71 2.39 -5.33
N TYR A 121 13.72 3.18 -5.73
CA TYR A 121 14.91 2.68 -6.42
C TYR A 121 15.69 1.66 -5.59
N GLY A 122 15.84 1.91 -4.29
CA GLY A 122 16.62 1.04 -3.40
C GLY A 122 15.91 -0.25 -3.00
N TYR A 123 14.58 -0.23 -2.81
CA TYR A 123 13.81 -1.36 -2.31
C TYR A 123 12.99 -2.09 -3.38
N GLY A 124 12.61 -1.38 -4.44
CA GLY A 124 11.69 -1.89 -5.47
C GLY A 124 12.36 -2.88 -6.40
N LYS A 125 11.63 -3.92 -6.77
CA LYS A 125 12.01 -4.93 -7.76
C LYS A 125 10.83 -5.22 -8.67
N GLU A 126 11.09 -5.70 -9.86
CA GLU A 126 10.06 -6.25 -10.73
C GLU A 126 9.22 -7.29 -9.98
N GLY A 127 7.90 -7.20 -10.10
CA GLY A 127 6.97 -8.05 -9.36
C GLY A 127 6.42 -7.44 -8.06
N ASP A 128 7.06 -6.39 -7.52
CA ASP A 128 6.53 -5.63 -6.38
C ASP A 128 5.40 -4.69 -6.79
N ALA A 129 4.78 -4.02 -5.80
CA ALA A 129 3.80 -2.97 -6.01
C ALA A 129 4.11 -1.72 -5.16
N LEU A 130 3.72 -0.55 -5.67
CA LEU A 130 3.70 0.72 -4.95
C LEU A 130 2.24 1.18 -4.80
N LEU A 131 1.78 1.36 -3.57
CA LEU A 131 0.52 2.02 -3.24
C LEU A 131 0.84 3.44 -2.74
N ALA A 132 0.53 4.43 -3.55
CA ALA A 132 0.80 5.82 -3.28
C ALA A 132 -0.49 6.57 -2.90
N PHE A 133 -0.39 7.52 -1.98
CA PHE A 133 -1.50 8.37 -1.54
C PHE A 133 -1.18 9.84 -1.81
N SER A 134 -2.10 10.55 -2.48
CA SER A 134 -1.96 11.98 -2.71
C SER A 134 -3.31 12.68 -2.72
N THR A 135 -3.45 13.73 -1.92
CA THR A 135 -4.67 14.57 -1.88
C THR A 135 -4.57 15.81 -2.77
N ALA A 136 -3.42 16.00 -3.43
CA ALA A 136 -3.18 17.13 -4.31
C ALA A 136 -2.64 16.67 -5.67
N PRO A 137 -3.06 17.29 -6.79
CA PRO A 137 -2.70 16.84 -8.14
C PRO A 137 -1.22 17.08 -8.51
N HIS A 138 -0.52 17.93 -7.76
CA HIS A 138 0.85 18.36 -8.05
C HIS A 138 1.83 18.01 -6.92
N THR A 139 1.86 16.74 -6.50
CA THR A 139 2.75 16.28 -5.44
C THR A 139 4.00 15.61 -6.06
N GLU A 140 5.05 16.41 -6.24
CA GLU A 140 6.22 16.03 -7.03
C GLU A 140 6.95 14.78 -6.50
N ASN A 141 7.14 14.64 -5.18
CA ASN A 141 7.81 13.47 -4.61
C ASN A 141 7.03 12.17 -4.80
N VAL A 142 5.69 12.20 -4.78
CA VAL A 142 4.84 11.05 -5.10
C VAL A 142 4.88 10.76 -6.61
N TYR A 143 4.80 11.79 -7.46
CA TYR A 143 4.92 11.65 -8.90
C TYR A 143 6.25 10.99 -9.30
N ASN A 144 7.37 11.45 -8.74
CA ASN A 144 8.68 10.86 -8.99
C ASN A 144 8.79 9.42 -8.50
N ALA A 145 8.17 9.08 -7.36
CA ALA A 145 8.12 7.70 -6.87
C ALA A 145 7.41 6.77 -7.87
N VAL A 146 6.25 7.18 -8.40
CA VAL A 146 5.50 6.41 -9.41
C VAL A 146 6.32 6.24 -10.70
N ARG A 147 7.01 7.29 -11.16
CA ARG A 147 7.89 7.21 -12.35
C ARG A 147 9.02 6.19 -12.17
N VAL A 148 9.69 6.22 -11.03
CA VAL A 148 10.77 5.26 -10.73
C VAL A 148 10.21 3.84 -10.57
N ALA A 149 9.06 3.67 -9.91
CA ALA A 149 8.38 2.38 -9.79
C ALA A 149 8.11 1.78 -11.19
N LYS A 150 7.53 2.55 -12.09
CA LYS A 150 7.27 2.10 -13.47
C LYS A 150 8.55 1.72 -14.22
N ALA A 151 9.62 2.50 -14.07
CA ALA A 151 10.92 2.20 -14.69
C ALA A 151 11.52 0.87 -14.19
N LEU A 152 11.20 0.46 -12.96
CA LEU A 152 11.64 -0.80 -12.35
C LEU A 152 10.68 -1.99 -12.60
N GLY A 153 9.55 -1.81 -13.31
CA GLY A 153 8.53 -2.84 -13.46
C GLY A 153 7.73 -3.11 -12.19
N VAL A 154 7.75 -2.19 -11.24
CA VAL A 154 6.92 -2.19 -10.02
C VAL A 154 5.53 -1.70 -10.40
N ALA A 155 4.48 -2.48 -10.08
CA ALA A 155 3.10 -2.09 -10.34
C ALA A 155 2.69 -0.89 -9.47
N THR A 156 1.87 0.01 -9.99
CA THR A 156 1.57 1.28 -9.34
C THR A 156 0.07 1.48 -9.15
N VAL A 157 -0.33 1.76 -7.91
CA VAL A 157 -1.69 2.17 -7.55
C VAL A 157 -1.61 3.53 -6.84
N LEU A 158 -2.42 4.47 -7.31
CA LEU A 158 -2.60 5.78 -6.67
C LEU A 158 -4.00 5.87 -6.06
N VAL A 159 -4.09 6.31 -4.81
CA VAL A 159 -5.34 6.77 -4.19
C VAL A 159 -5.28 8.28 -4.10
N CYS A 160 -6.21 8.98 -4.74
CA CYS A 160 -6.20 10.44 -4.85
C CYS A 160 -7.61 11.04 -4.70
N GLY A 161 -7.70 12.37 -4.71
CA GLY A 161 -8.97 13.08 -4.86
C GLY A 161 -9.50 13.03 -6.28
N LYS A 162 -10.56 13.80 -6.57
CA LYS A 162 -11.16 13.88 -7.93
C LYS A 162 -10.14 14.20 -9.02
N ASP A 163 -9.18 15.07 -8.70
CA ASP A 163 -8.07 15.40 -9.60
C ASP A 163 -6.79 14.72 -9.06
N GLY A 164 -6.36 13.69 -9.75
CA GLY A 164 -5.12 12.96 -9.45
C GLY A 164 -3.89 13.52 -10.18
N GLY A 165 -4.08 14.52 -11.06
CA GLY A 165 -3.03 15.15 -11.85
C GLY A 165 -2.19 14.17 -12.67
N ALA A 166 -1.00 14.60 -13.03
CA ALA A 166 -0.06 13.80 -13.83
C ALA A 166 0.31 12.44 -13.19
N THR A 167 0.19 12.31 -11.87
CA THR A 167 0.46 11.04 -11.18
C THR A 167 -0.60 9.99 -11.53
N ALA A 168 -1.87 10.39 -11.60
CA ALA A 168 -2.96 9.48 -11.97
C ALA A 168 -2.87 9.03 -13.43
N GLU A 169 -2.41 9.93 -14.32
CA GLU A 169 -2.24 9.61 -15.76
C GLU A 169 -1.21 8.50 -16.01
N ILE A 170 -0.18 8.40 -15.16
CA ILE A 170 0.89 7.42 -15.33
C ILE A 170 0.78 6.20 -14.43
N ALA A 171 -0.03 6.21 -13.37
CA ALA A 171 -0.26 5.06 -12.51
C ALA A 171 -0.97 3.92 -13.30
N ASP A 172 -0.69 2.66 -12.96
CA ASP A 172 -1.38 1.52 -13.61
C ASP A 172 -2.86 1.49 -13.23
N VAL A 173 -3.18 1.89 -11.99
CA VAL A 173 -4.55 2.12 -11.52
C VAL A 173 -4.58 3.37 -10.64
N ALA A 174 -5.52 4.27 -10.90
CA ALA A 174 -5.81 5.42 -10.03
C ALA A 174 -7.24 5.31 -9.48
N ILE A 175 -7.38 5.40 -8.16
CA ILE A 175 -8.69 5.47 -7.47
C ILE A 175 -8.98 6.93 -7.17
N HIS A 176 -9.96 7.50 -7.88
CA HIS A 176 -10.37 8.90 -7.76
C HIS A 176 -11.48 9.03 -6.72
N LEU A 177 -11.13 9.30 -5.46
CA LEU A 177 -12.11 9.50 -4.40
C LEU A 177 -13.00 10.73 -4.70
N PRO A 178 -14.32 10.67 -4.45
CA PRO A 178 -15.28 11.70 -4.86
C PRO A 178 -15.24 12.95 -3.96
N ALA A 179 -14.05 13.45 -3.67
CA ALA A 179 -13.80 14.65 -2.87
C ALA A 179 -12.64 15.47 -3.44
N ASP A 180 -12.64 16.77 -3.16
CA ASP A 180 -11.64 17.77 -3.63
C ASP A 180 -10.99 18.55 -2.48
N VAL A 181 -11.42 18.32 -1.24
CA VAL A 181 -10.87 18.92 -0.03
C VAL A 181 -10.06 17.87 0.72
N THR A 182 -8.82 18.18 1.08
CA THR A 182 -7.83 17.26 1.64
C THR A 182 -8.41 16.36 2.75
N PHE A 183 -9.04 16.92 3.79
CA PHE A 183 -9.53 16.10 4.89
C PHE A 183 -10.69 15.18 4.47
N LYS A 184 -11.54 15.60 3.52
CA LYS A 184 -12.63 14.76 2.99
C LYS A 184 -12.09 13.63 2.11
N ILE A 185 -11.00 13.85 1.39
CA ILE A 185 -10.30 12.80 0.65
C ILE A 185 -9.77 11.78 1.66
N GLN A 186 -9.08 12.24 2.72
CA GLN A 186 -8.53 11.38 3.77
C GLN A 186 -9.58 10.57 4.52
N GLU A 187 -10.77 11.14 4.78
CA GLU A 187 -11.90 10.40 5.36
C GLU A 187 -12.37 9.21 4.51
N LEU A 188 -12.22 9.29 3.18
CA LEU A 188 -12.56 8.21 2.25
C LEU A 188 -11.36 7.30 1.93
N THR A 189 -10.14 7.76 2.15
CA THR A 189 -8.92 6.98 1.95
C THR A 189 -8.88 5.77 2.89
N LEU A 190 -9.20 5.96 4.17
CA LEU A 190 -9.18 4.92 5.20
C LEU A 190 -10.01 3.68 4.82
N PRO A 191 -11.33 3.79 4.56
CA PRO A 191 -12.12 2.62 4.17
C PRO A 191 -11.66 2.01 2.85
N THR A 192 -11.14 2.82 1.92
CA THR A 192 -10.64 2.34 0.62
C THR A 192 -9.42 1.44 0.79
N TYR A 193 -8.38 1.87 1.52
CA TYR A 193 -7.23 0.99 1.68
C TYR A 193 -7.48 -0.21 2.61
N HIS A 194 -8.41 -0.12 3.57
CA HIS A 194 -8.82 -1.27 4.37
C HIS A 194 -9.38 -2.40 3.49
N ILE A 195 -10.18 -2.06 2.48
CA ILE A 195 -10.68 -3.07 1.54
C ILE A 195 -9.56 -3.61 0.65
N LEU A 196 -8.63 -2.78 0.20
CA LEU A 196 -7.45 -3.26 -0.54
C LEU A 196 -6.61 -4.23 0.32
N CYS A 197 -6.40 -3.93 1.61
CA CYS A 197 -5.73 -4.84 2.55
C CYS A 197 -6.50 -6.16 2.71
N ALA A 198 -7.83 -6.12 2.86
CA ALA A 198 -8.66 -7.32 2.98
C ALA A 198 -8.60 -8.20 1.71
N LEU A 199 -8.60 -7.58 0.53
CA LEU A 199 -8.47 -8.30 -0.75
C LEU A 199 -7.09 -8.98 -0.89
N MET A 200 -6.00 -8.26 -0.54
CA MET A 200 -4.65 -8.84 -0.53
C MET A 200 -4.55 -9.99 0.49
N GLU A 201 -5.09 -9.80 1.70
CA GLU A 201 -5.12 -10.83 2.73
C GLU A 201 -5.87 -12.08 2.28
N GLN A 202 -7.05 -11.91 1.68
CA GLN A 202 -7.86 -13.00 1.15
C GLN A 202 -7.12 -13.75 0.02
N ALA A 203 -6.39 -13.04 -0.82
CA ALA A 203 -5.64 -13.64 -1.92
C ALA A 203 -4.47 -14.53 -1.46
N VAL A 204 -3.86 -14.20 -0.31
CA VAL A 204 -2.68 -14.89 0.21
C VAL A 204 -3.05 -15.96 1.24
N PHE A 205 -4.05 -15.70 2.08
CA PHE A 205 -4.38 -16.52 3.26
C PHE A 205 -5.82 -17.07 3.26
N GLY A 206 -6.66 -16.69 2.28
CA GLY A 206 -8.05 -17.13 2.13
C GLY A 206 -8.27 -18.46 1.41
#